data_cfc8ad830e05293fd8fbe1cfceca4ea2
#
_entry.id   cfc8ad830e05293fd8fbe1cfceca4ea2
#
_cell.length_a   1.000
_cell.length_b   1.000
_cell.length_c   1.000
_cell.angle_alpha   90.00
_cell.angle_beta   90.00
_cell.angle_gamma   90.00
#
_symmetry.space_group_name_H-M   'P 1'
#
loop_
_entity.id
_entity.type
_entity.pdbx_description
1 polymer ?
#
loop_
_entity_poly.entity_id
_entity_poly.type
_entity_poly.pdbx_seq_one_letter_code
_entity_poly.pdbx_strand_id
1 'polypeptide(L)'
;MVQTLQRYPIKPLECWAKMKELRRAHHVHNEQTANSGGMVAVGIIEEFQPLMAGFGEYASWQYEPRFTKMVRSYDENVANLELLETRGYPKDLCSSLKLHLGGVYRGHLTEALEGRKPDFVFQWELCPFTMKMVQSVVEHLGGVPIVTLDLPFRYGYQSPDLQYMVDQFHIAIEEIEGITGKKFQDELFLRALELDWETSVLWSRI
;
A
#
# COMPACT_ATOMS: atom_id res chain seq x y z
N MET A 1 -20.92 22.69 -24.50
CA MET A 1 -19.58 23.32 -24.63
C MET A 1 -19.00 23.42 -23.23
N VAL A 2 -18.06 22.57 -22.88
CA VAL A 2 -17.34 22.69 -21.63
C VAL A 2 -16.35 23.83 -21.82
N GLN A 3 -16.54 24.96 -21.14
CA GLN A 3 -15.55 26.02 -21.09
C GLN A 3 -14.25 25.43 -20.55
N THR A 4 -13.24 25.33 -21.39
CA THR A 4 -11.87 25.01 -20.99
C THR A 4 -11.45 26.12 -20.03
N LEU A 5 -11.47 25.86 -18.74
CA LEU A 5 -10.91 26.78 -17.75
C LEU A 5 -9.48 27.10 -18.17
N GLN A 6 -9.26 28.38 -18.45
CA GLN A 6 -7.95 28.90 -18.82
C GLN A 6 -7.02 28.62 -17.65
N ARG A 7 -6.19 27.57 -17.78
CA ARG A 7 -5.21 27.22 -16.73
C ARG A 7 -4.18 28.34 -16.69
N TYR A 8 -4.03 28.95 -15.54
CA TYR A 8 -2.91 29.86 -15.31
C TYR A 8 -1.61 29.12 -15.68
N PRO A 9 -0.69 29.73 -16.42
CA PRO A 9 0.58 29.11 -16.75
C PRO A 9 1.38 28.94 -15.46
N ILE A 10 1.34 27.74 -14.92
CA ILE A 10 2.12 27.37 -13.73
C ILE A 10 3.44 26.81 -14.24
N LYS A 11 4.56 27.42 -13.86
CA LYS A 11 5.88 26.86 -14.12
C LYS A 11 5.95 25.51 -13.41
N PRO A 12 6.27 24.41 -14.12
CA PRO A 12 6.44 23.11 -13.45
C PRO A 12 7.48 23.20 -12.35
N LEU A 13 7.26 22.50 -11.23
CA LEU A 13 8.24 22.40 -10.17
C LEU A 13 9.49 21.70 -10.70
N GLU A 14 10.66 22.21 -10.36
CA GLU A 14 11.95 21.67 -10.83
C GLU A 14 12.17 20.22 -10.39
N CYS A 15 11.64 19.85 -9.20
CA CYS A 15 11.70 18.50 -8.67
C CYS A 15 10.85 17.46 -9.44
N TRP A 16 9.89 17.87 -10.28
CA TRP A 16 8.97 16.91 -10.93
C TRP A 16 9.66 15.94 -11.87
N ALA A 17 10.72 16.38 -12.57
CA ALA A 17 11.50 15.49 -13.42
C ALA A 17 12.17 14.39 -12.58
N LYS A 18 12.80 14.79 -11.46
CA LYS A 18 13.45 13.86 -10.52
C LYS A 18 12.43 12.91 -9.86
N MET A 19 11.27 13.42 -9.44
CA MET A 19 10.21 12.58 -8.88
C MET A 19 9.71 11.52 -9.87
N LYS A 20 9.60 11.86 -11.17
CA LYS A 20 9.21 10.88 -12.20
C LYS A 20 10.29 9.80 -12.39
N GLU A 21 11.56 10.20 -12.37
CA GLU A 21 12.68 9.28 -12.43
C GLU A 21 12.69 8.31 -11.25
N LEU A 22 12.58 8.83 -10.01
CA LEU A 22 12.57 8.02 -8.79
C LEU A 22 11.39 7.05 -8.76
N ARG A 23 10.19 7.50 -9.16
CA ARG A 23 9.02 6.63 -9.24
C ARG A 23 9.21 5.51 -10.27
N ARG A 24 9.82 5.81 -11.43
CA ARG A 24 10.14 4.78 -12.42
C ARG A 24 11.17 3.79 -11.86
N ALA A 25 12.22 4.28 -11.19
CA ALA A 25 13.22 3.44 -10.56
C ALA A 25 12.61 2.51 -9.51
N HIS A 26 11.66 3.01 -8.70
CA HIS A 26 10.93 2.21 -7.73
C HIS A 26 10.11 1.08 -8.40
N HIS A 27 9.38 1.36 -9.48
CA HIS A 27 8.67 0.31 -10.21
C HIS A 27 9.61 -0.75 -10.78
N VAL A 28 10.71 -0.33 -11.41
CA VAL A 28 11.74 -1.26 -11.93
C VAL A 28 12.34 -2.09 -10.79
N HIS A 29 12.62 -1.47 -9.64
CA HIS A 29 13.11 -2.19 -8.46
C HIS A 29 12.12 -3.25 -7.98
N ASN A 30 10.83 -2.93 -7.85
CA ASN A 30 9.80 -3.88 -7.45
C ASN A 30 9.72 -5.08 -8.41
N GLU A 31 9.72 -4.82 -9.74
CA GLU A 31 9.71 -5.87 -10.75
C GLU A 31 10.97 -6.76 -10.65
N GLN A 32 12.14 -6.16 -10.53
CA GLN A 32 13.40 -6.89 -10.41
C GLN A 32 13.47 -7.74 -9.13
N THR A 33 13.07 -7.17 -8.00
CA THR A 33 13.04 -7.85 -6.70
C THR A 33 12.09 -9.04 -6.73
N ALA A 34 10.89 -8.86 -7.26
CA ALA A 34 9.93 -9.96 -7.39
C ALA A 34 10.43 -11.06 -8.35
N ASN A 35 11.13 -10.68 -9.43
CA ASN A 35 11.69 -11.63 -10.40
C ASN A 35 12.89 -12.40 -9.85
N SER A 36 13.65 -11.81 -8.92
CA SER A 36 14.82 -12.45 -8.30
C SER A 36 14.48 -13.30 -7.06
N GLY A 37 13.20 -13.46 -6.72
CA GLY A 37 12.75 -14.20 -5.54
C GLY A 37 12.85 -13.39 -4.24
N GLY A 38 12.86 -12.06 -4.33
CA GLY A 38 12.70 -11.17 -3.18
C GLY A 38 11.30 -11.28 -2.57
N MET A 39 11.15 -10.78 -1.35
CA MET A 39 9.86 -10.75 -0.65
C MET A 39 8.86 -9.88 -1.40
N VAL A 40 7.63 -10.36 -1.57
CA VAL A 40 6.55 -9.65 -2.27
C VAL A 40 5.37 -9.44 -1.33
N ALA A 41 5.08 -8.19 -1.02
CA ALA A 41 3.95 -7.80 -0.19
C ALA A 41 2.94 -6.95 -0.96
N VAL A 42 1.66 -7.11 -0.63
CA VAL A 42 0.58 -6.29 -1.18
C VAL A 42 -0.18 -5.64 -0.04
N GLY A 43 -0.50 -4.38 -0.16
CA GLY A 43 -1.32 -3.71 0.85
C GLY A 43 -1.09 -2.21 0.95
N ILE A 44 -1.48 -1.63 2.08
CA ILE A 44 -1.18 -0.25 2.46
C ILE A 44 0.14 -0.30 3.25
N ILE A 45 1.26 -0.27 2.51
CA ILE A 45 2.60 -0.53 3.05
C ILE A 45 3.40 0.77 3.16
N GLU A 46 2.93 1.84 2.55
CA GLU A 46 3.69 3.09 2.45
C GLU A 46 4.10 3.67 3.80
N GLU A 47 3.27 3.51 4.82
CA GLU A 47 3.54 3.98 6.17
C GLU A 47 4.46 3.02 6.97
N PHE A 48 4.67 1.81 6.45
CA PHE A 48 5.42 0.74 7.13
C PHE A 48 6.66 0.28 6.35
N GLN A 49 7.15 1.11 5.44
CA GLN A 49 8.35 0.79 4.66
C GLN A 49 9.58 0.45 5.52
N PRO A 50 9.86 1.13 6.64
CA PRO A 50 10.97 0.73 7.52
C PRO A 50 10.83 -0.71 8.03
N LEU A 51 9.62 -1.13 8.42
CA LEU A 51 9.36 -2.50 8.85
C LEU A 51 9.70 -3.51 7.73
N MET A 52 9.22 -3.26 6.52
CA MET A 52 9.51 -4.13 5.37
C MET A 52 11.00 -4.16 5.04
N ALA A 53 11.68 -3.03 5.11
CA ALA A 53 13.12 -2.93 4.87
C ALA A 53 13.94 -3.75 5.87
N GLY A 54 13.45 -3.97 7.08
CA GLY A 54 14.06 -4.87 8.06
C GLY A 54 14.24 -6.30 7.58
N PHE A 55 13.47 -6.74 6.58
CA PHE A 55 13.62 -8.07 5.95
C PHE A 55 14.56 -8.08 4.72
N GLY A 56 15.22 -6.97 4.44
CA GLY A 56 16.10 -6.81 3.28
C GLY A 56 15.33 -6.41 2.01
N GLU A 57 15.72 -6.98 0.87
CA GLU A 57 15.09 -6.65 -0.41
C GLU A 57 13.64 -7.10 -0.45
N TYR A 58 12.74 -6.17 -0.73
CA TYR A 58 11.31 -6.40 -0.86
C TYR A 58 10.71 -5.62 -2.02
N ALA A 59 9.61 -6.14 -2.55
CA ALA A 59 8.76 -5.47 -3.51
C ALA A 59 7.37 -5.27 -2.90
N SER A 60 6.77 -4.13 -3.16
CA SER A 60 5.44 -3.83 -2.63
C SER A 60 4.52 -3.25 -3.69
N TRP A 61 3.25 -3.66 -3.65
CA TRP A 61 2.18 -3.12 -4.48
C TRP A 61 0.98 -2.75 -3.63
N GLN A 62 0.37 -1.60 -3.97
CA GLN A 62 -0.97 -1.28 -3.48
C GLN A 62 -2.00 -2.25 -4.07
N TYR A 63 -3.15 -2.38 -3.43
CA TYR A 63 -4.30 -3.16 -3.95
C TYR A 63 -4.70 -2.72 -5.36
N GLU A 64 -4.60 -1.43 -5.65
CA GLU A 64 -4.77 -0.87 -6.99
C GLU A 64 -3.46 -0.21 -7.45
N PRO A 65 -2.61 -0.94 -8.20
CA PRO A 65 -1.31 -0.42 -8.64
C PRO A 65 -1.42 0.81 -9.56
N ARG A 66 -2.58 1.00 -10.17
CA ARG A 66 -2.88 2.13 -11.07
C ARG A 66 -3.61 3.26 -10.37
N PHE A 67 -3.74 3.25 -9.03
CA PHE A 67 -4.59 4.18 -8.28
C PHE A 67 -4.29 5.64 -8.64
N THR A 68 -3.03 6.06 -8.66
CA THR A 68 -2.63 7.44 -9.00
C THR A 68 -3.05 7.85 -10.43
N LYS A 69 -3.08 6.92 -11.38
CA LYS A 69 -3.55 7.15 -12.74
C LYS A 69 -5.06 7.13 -12.79
N MET A 70 -5.65 6.19 -12.11
CA MET A 70 -7.09 5.92 -12.09
C MET A 70 -7.87 7.11 -11.50
N VAL A 71 -7.44 7.70 -10.38
CA VAL A 71 -8.13 8.86 -9.78
C VAL A 71 -8.18 10.10 -10.69
N ARG A 72 -7.39 10.11 -11.77
CA ARG A 72 -7.40 11.15 -12.80
C ARG A 72 -8.28 10.80 -14.00
N SER A 73 -8.81 9.58 -14.05
CA SER A 73 -9.65 9.09 -15.12
C SER A 73 -11.08 8.89 -14.61
N TYR A 74 -11.99 9.72 -15.04
CA TYR A 74 -13.39 9.61 -14.66
C TYR A 74 -13.99 8.24 -15.05
N ASP A 75 -13.74 7.80 -16.27
CA ASP A 75 -14.31 6.56 -16.79
C ASP A 75 -13.80 5.31 -16.04
N GLU A 76 -12.52 5.28 -15.68
CA GLU A 76 -11.94 4.20 -14.89
C GLU A 76 -12.52 4.17 -13.47
N ASN A 77 -12.71 5.32 -12.86
CA ASN A 77 -13.34 5.44 -11.55
C ASN A 77 -14.77 4.92 -11.56
N VAL A 78 -15.57 5.38 -12.52
CA VAL A 78 -16.96 4.95 -12.68
C VAL A 78 -17.01 3.42 -12.88
N ALA A 79 -16.20 2.88 -13.78
CA ALA A 79 -16.17 1.45 -14.06
C ALA A 79 -15.84 0.60 -12.81
N ASN A 80 -14.91 1.05 -11.95
CA ASN A 80 -14.60 0.35 -10.70
C ASN A 80 -15.76 0.42 -9.70
N LEU A 81 -16.38 1.59 -9.54
CA LEU A 81 -17.49 1.77 -8.61
C LEU A 81 -18.72 0.98 -9.04
N GLU A 82 -19.11 1.07 -10.32
CA GLU A 82 -20.25 0.33 -10.88
C GLU A 82 -20.06 -1.18 -10.79
N LEU A 83 -18.85 -1.68 -11.06
CA LEU A 83 -18.53 -3.09 -10.91
C LEU A 83 -18.82 -3.57 -9.48
N LEU A 84 -18.43 -2.81 -8.46
CA LEU A 84 -18.69 -3.20 -7.08
C LEU A 84 -20.18 -3.10 -6.70
N GLU A 85 -20.86 -2.08 -7.18
CA GLU A 85 -22.31 -1.93 -6.97
C GLU A 85 -23.10 -3.08 -7.59
N THR A 86 -22.72 -3.54 -8.78
CA THR A 86 -23.32 -4.75 -9.39
C THR A 86 -23.01 -6.03 -8.63
N ARG A 87 -21.95 -6.06 -7.83
CA ARG A 87 -21.59 -7.15 -6.91
C ARG A 87 -22.23 -7.05 -5.53
N GLY A 88 -23.10 -6.06 -5.31
CA GLY A 88 -23.84 -5.87 -4.07
C GLY A 88 -23.17 -5.01 -3.00
N TYR A 89 -22.05 -4.34 -3.34
CA TYR A 89 -21.46 -3.38 -2.42
C TYR A 89 -22.30 -2.08 -2.38
N PRO A 90 -22.68 -1.60 -1.19
CA PRO A 90 -23.48 -0.37 -1.06
C PRO A 90 -22.81 0.88 -1.63
N LYS A 91 -23.62 1.81 -2.12
CA LYS A 91 -23.14 3.08 -2.71
C LYS A 91 -22.43 3.99 -1.69
N ASP A 92 -22.88 3.96 -0.46
CA ASP A 92 -22.41 4.79 0.66
C ASP A 92 -21.11 4.29 1.31
N LEU A 93 -20.55 3.15 0.87
CA LEU A 93 -19.23 2.74 1.31
C LEU A 93 -18.13 3.67 0.77
N CYS A 94 -17.00 3.72 1.48
CA CYS A 94 -15.83 4.52 1.14
C CYS A 94 -15.43 4.33 -0.32
N SER A 95 -15.49 5.39 -1.11
CA SER A 95 -15.19 5.37 -2.55
C SER A 95 -13.75 4.99 -2.82
N SER A 96 -12.80 5.46 -2.00
CA SER A 96 -11.37 5.11 -2.16
C SER A 96 -11.16 3.61 -2.07
N LEU A 97 -11.69 2.97 -1.03
CA LEU A 97 -11.55 1.51 -0.86
C LEU A 97 -12.32 0.74 -1.94
N LYS A 98 -13.47 1.24 -2.39
CA LYS A 98 -14.18 0.64 -3.55
C LYS A 98 -13.34 0.75 -4.82
N LEU A 99 -12.62 1.84 -5.05
CA LEU A 99 -11.74 1.97 -6.21
C LEU A 99 -10.61 0.94 -6.17
N HIS A 100 -9.99 0.72 -5.01
CA HIS A 100 -8.98 -0.32 -4.84
C HIS A 100 -9.53 -1.72 -5.13
N LEU A 101 -10.63 -2.09 -4.51
CA LEU A 101 -11.23 -3.41 -4.69
C LEU A 101 -11.76 -3.62 -6.11
N GLY A 102 -12.33 -2.59 -6.72
CA GLY A 102 -12.76 -2.63 -8.13
C GLY A 102 -11.61 -2.91 -9.08
N GLY A 103 -10.44 -2.29 -8.86
CA GLY A 103 -9.23 -2.56 -9.61
C GLY A 103 -8.72 -3.99 -9.44
N VAL A 104 -8.76 -4.53 -8.22
CA VAL A 104 -8.44 -5.94 -7.97
C VAL A 104 -9.34 -6.86 -8.78
N TYR A 105 -10.65 -6.64 -8.73
CA TYR A 105 -11.61 -7.47 -9.48
C TYR A 105 -11.52 -7.31 -11.00
N ARG A 106 -10.97 -6.22 -11.49
CA ARG A 106 -10.64 -6.01 -12.91
C ARG A 106 -9.28 -6.58 -13.30
N GLY A 107 -8.56 -7.20 -12.38
CA GLY A 107 -7.29 -7.86 -12.62
C GLY A 107 -6.06 -6.96 -12.62
N HIS A 108 -6.18 -5.68 -12.23
CA HIS A 108 -5.06 -4.74 -12.26
C HIS A 108 -3.90 -5.19 -11.35
N LEU A 109 -4.22 -5.74 -10.17
CA LEU A 109 -3.21 -6.28 -9.25
C LEU A 109 -2.56 -7.54 -9.82
N THR A 110 -3.36 -8.46 -10.37
CA THR A 110 -2.85 -9.69 -10.99
C THR A 110 -1.94 -9.39 -12.18
N GLU A 111 -2.29 -8.40 -12.99
CA GLU A 111 -1.46 -7.94 -14.10
C GLU A 111 -0.13 -7.32 -13.60
N ALA A 112 -0.18 -6.48 -12.56
CA ALA A 112 1.02 -5.87 -11.97
C ALA A 112 1.96 -6.90 -11.33
N LEU A 113 1.40 -7.98 -10.78
CA LEU A 113 2.15 -9.11 -10.24
C LEU A 113 2.57 -10.12 -11.33
N GLU A 114 2.21 -9.89 -12.59
CA GLU A 114 2.47 -10.83 -13.71
C GLU A 114 1.95 -12.25 -13.42
N GLY A 115 0.80 -12.34 -12.75
CA GLY A 115 0.17 -13.60 -12.35
C GLY A 115 0.81 -14.30 -11.15
N ARG A 116 1.85 -13.73 -10.53
CA ARG A 116 2.43 -14.25 -9.29
C ARG A 116 1.50 -14.02 -8.10
N LYS A 117 1.61 -14.87 -7.10
CA LYS A 117 1.01 -14.62 -5.79
C LYS A 117 1.99 -13.82 -4.92
N PRO A 118 1.53 -12.81 -4.17
CA PRO A 118 2.36 -12.20 -3.14
C PRO A 118 2.62 -13.20 -2.01
N ASP A 119 3.68 -13.00 -1.24
CA ASP A 119 3.96 -13.80 -0.06
C ASP A 119 2.89 -13.58 1.00
N PHE A 120 2.45 -12.33 1.16
CA PHE A 120 1.38 -11.96 2.08
C PHE A 120 0.69 -10.64 1.66
N VAL A 121 -0.48 -10.44 2.23
CA VAL A 121 -1.17 -9.15 2.25
C VAL A 121 -0.91 -8.50 3.60
N PHE A 122 -0.38 -7.28 3.59
CA PHE A 122 -0.15 -6.49 4.80
C PHE A 122 -1.21 -5.42 4.96
N GLN A 123 -1.72 -5.26 6.16
CA GLN A 123 -2.68 -4.22 6.48
C GLN A 123 -2.56 -3.73 7.91
N TRP A 124 -3.14 -2.58 8.16
CA TRP A 124 -3.41 -2.08 9.50
C TRP A 124 -4.90 -1.73 9.63
N GLU A 125 -5.44 -1.90 10.83
CA GLU A 125 -6.86 -1.71 11.07
C GLU A 125 -7.21 -0.23 11.15
N LEU A 126 -7.66 0.35 10.03
CA LEU A 126 -8.18 1.71 9.94
C LEU A 126 -9.69 1.79 10.19
N CYS A 127 -10.42 0.88 9.58
CA CYS A 127 -11.88 0.86 9.66
C CYS A 127 -12.43 -0.52 9.29
N PRO A 128 -13.65 -0.85 9.70
CA PRO A 128 -14.25 -2.15 9.40
C PRO A 128 -14.35 -2.50 7.91
N PHE A 129 -14.46 -1.49 7.03
CA PHE A 129 -14.49 -1.74 5.59
C PHE A 129 -13.12 -2.15 5.04
N THR A 130 -12.04 -1.61 5.56
CA THR A 130 -10.67 -2.04 5.18
C THR A 130 -10.50 -3.53 5.43
N MET A 131 -10.92 -4.02 6.58
CA MET A 131 -10.86 -5.45 6.92
C MET A 131 -11.62 -6.32 5.92
N LYS A 132 -12.86 -5.93 5.58
CA LYS A 132 -13.67 -6.64 4.59
C LYS A 132 -13.09 -6.58 3.19
N MET A 133 -12.54 -5.45 2.80
CA MET A 133 -11.86 -5.30 1.52
C MET A 133 -10.66 -6.25 1.42
N VAL A 134 -9.82 -6.30 2.44
CA VAL A 134 -8.64 -7.18 2.47
C VAL A 134 -9.02 -8.64 2.41
N GLN A 135 -10.06 -9.06 3.15
CA GLN A 135 -10.60 -10.41 3.04
C GLN A 135 -10.99 -10.74 1.60
N SER A 136 -11.72 -9.83 0.94
CA SER A 136 -12.12 -10.00 -0.46
C SER A 136 -10.93 -10.03 -1.44
N VAL A 137 -9.88 -9.26 -1.17
CA VAL A 137 -8.62 -9.29 -1.95
C VAL A 137 -7.94 -10.64 -1.80
N VAL A 138 -7.81 -11.13 -0.58
CA VAL A 138 -7.17 -12.42 -0.27
C VAL A 138 -7.92 -13.58 -0.92
N GLU A 139 -9.26 -13.58 -0.84
CA GLU A 139 -10.11 -14.56 -1.53
C GLU A 139 -9.89 -14.51 -3.05
N HIS A 140 -9.83 -13.30 -3.63
CA HIS A 140 -9.58 -13.12 -5.06
C HIS A 140 -8.19 -13.61 -5.49
N LEU A 141 -7.17 -13.45 -4.64
CA LEU A 141 -5.81 -13.95 -4.88
C LEU A 141 -5.65 -15.46 -4.62
N GLY A 142 -6.74 -16.15 -4.23
CA GLY A 142 -6.75 -17.60 -3.99
C GLY A 142 -6.12 -18.01 -2.66
N GLY A 143 -6.29 -17.18 -1.62
CA GLY A 143 -5.90 -17.46 -0.25
C GLY A 143 -4.40 -17.26 -0.02
N VAL A 144 -3.97 -16.02 0.19
CA VAL A 144 -2.63 -15.66 0.64
C VAL A 144 -2.65 -15.31 2.13
N PRO A 145 -1.55 -15.47 2.88
CA PRO A 145 -1.48 -15.04 4.27
C PRO A 145 -1.83 -13.55 4.42
N ILE A 146 -2.39 -13.19 5.57
CA ILE A 146 -2.62 -11.78 5.95
C ILE A 146 -1.79 -11.51 7.20
N VAL A 147 -1.02 -10.42 7.18
CA VAL A 147 -0.35 -9.85 8.34
C VAL A 147 -1.06 -8.56 8.71
N THR A 148 -1.55 -8.46 9.93
CA THR A 148 -2.38 -7.34 10.37
C THR A 148 -1.74 -6.64 11.56
N LEU A 149 -1.72 -5.30 11.53
CA LEU A 149 -1.46 -4.47 12.70
C LEU A 149 -2.78 -3.89 13.21
N ASP A 150 -3.11 -4.17 14.44
CA ASP A 150 -4.23 -3.53 15.14
C ASP A 150 -3.73 -2.25 15.84
N LEU A 151 -4.44 -1.15 15.60
CA LEU A 151 -4.14 0.14 16.21
C LEU A 151 -5.13 0.43 17.35
N PRO A 152 -4.65 0.77 18.55
CA PRO A 152 -5.54 1.10 19.64
C PRO A 152 -6.34 2.37 19.31
N PHE A 153 -7.66 2.24 19.23
CA PHE A 153 -8.56 3.35 18.95
C PHE A 153 -8.85 4.17 20.23
N ARG A 154 -7.93 5.09 20.57
CA ARG A 154 -8.06 5.93 21.77
C ARG A 154 -7.73 7.39 21.49
N TYR A 155 -8.34 8.28 22.29
CA TYR A 155 -7.97 9.68 22.35
C TYR A 155 -6.79 9.86 23.33
N GLY A 156 -5.59 10.09 22.78
CA GLY A 156 -4.36 10.28 23.56
C GLY A 156 -3.62 8.97 23.83
N TYR A 157 -2.32 8.99 23.59
CA TYR A 157 -1.46 7.83 23.78
C TYR A 157 -1.06 7.71 25.26
N GLN A 158 -1.29 6.53 25.81
CA GLN A 158 -0.87 6.16 27.15
C GLN A 158 0.16 5.02 27.09
N SER A 159 0.91 4.82 28.17
CA SER A 159 1.94 3.78 28.23
C SER A 159 1.45 2.37 27.85
N PRO A 160 0.25 1.90 28.25
CA PRO A 160 -0.27 0.62 27.81
C PRO A 160 -0.52 0.54 26.29
N ASP A 161 -0.90 1.66 25.65
CA ASP A 161 -1.16 1.68 24.20
C ASP A 161 0.16 1.56 23.43
N LEU A 162 1.24 2.16 23.93
CA LEU A 162 2.56 2.02 23.34
C LEU A 162 3.07 0.58 23.44
N GLN A 163 2.91 -0.07 24.60
CA GLN A 163 3.32 -1.46 24.75
C GLN A 163 2.52 -2.37 23.81
N TYR A 164 1.22 -2.16 23.72
CA TYR A 164 0.36 -2.89 22.80
C TYR A 164 0.87 -2.77 21.34
N MET A 165 1.20 -1.56 20.89
CA MET A 165 1.75 -1.34 19.55
C MET A 165 3.09 -2.07 19.35
N VAL A 166 3.98 -2.00 20.32
CA VAL A 166 5.26 -2.74 20.28
C VAL A 166 5.01 -4.24 20.12
N ASP A 167 4.09 -4.79 20.89
CA ASP A 167 3.73 -6.21 20.82
C ASP A 167 3.15 -6.59 19.44
N GLN A 168 2.30 -5.72 18.85
CA GLN A 168 1.76 -5.91 17.50
C GLN A 168 2.87 -5.95 16.44
N PHE A 169 3.86 -5.07 16.54
CA PHE A 169 5.00 -5.09 15.62
C PHE A 169 5.84 -6.37 15.77
N HIS A 170 6.08 -6.85 16.99
CA HIS A 170 6.79 -8.10 17.22
C HIS A 170 6.03 -9.30 16.63
N ILE A 171 4.71 -9.35 16.84
CA ILE A 171 3.85 -10.38 16.24
C ILE A 171 3.94 -10.34 14.71
N ALA A 172 3.82 -9.16 14.11
CA ALA A 172 3.93 -9.01 12.65
C ALA A 172 5.31 -9.45 12.11
N ILE A 173 6.38 -9.15 12.83
CA ILE A 173 7.73 -9.59 12.48
C ILE A 173 7.81 -11.13 12.49
N GLU A 174 7.33 -11.78 13.56
CA GLU A 174 7.32 -13.24 13.69
C GLU A 174 6.48 -13.90 12.59
N GLU A 175 5.31 -13.34 12.28
CA GLU A 175 4.45 -13.82 11.20
C GLU A 175 5.14 -13.72 9.84
N ILE A 176 5.76 -12.58 9.51
CA ILE A 176 6.48 -12.38 8.25
C ILE A 176 7.69 -13.33 8.17
N GLU A 177 8.42 -13.52 9.26
CA GLU A 177 9.50 -14.51 9.33
C GLU A 177 9.00 -15.93 9.05
N GLY A 178 7.86 -16.28 9.65
CA GLY A 178 7.23 -17.60 9.45
C GLY A 178 6.75 -17.84 8.02
N ILE A 179 6.21 -16.80 7.37
CA ILE A 179 5.69 -16.86 6.00
C ILE A 179 6.83 -16.91 4.98
N THR A 180 7.84 -16.04 5.15
CA THR A 180 8.87 -15.81 4.12
C THR A 180 10.16 -16.59 4.34
N GLY A 181 10.40 -17.07 5.56
CA GLY A 181 11.67 -17.66 5.99
C GLY A 181 12.81 -16.65 6.13
N LYS A 182 12.56 -15.36 5.87
CA LYS A 182 13.55 -14.29 6.05
C LYS A 182 13.64 -13.89 7.51
N LYS A 183 14.82 -13.49 7.95
CA LYS A 183 15.03 -13.00 9.31
C LYS A 183 15.05 -11.48 9.34
N PHE A 184 14.36 -10.93 10.32
CA PHE A 184 14.35 -9.49 10.56
C PHE A 184 15.73 -9.02 11.02
N GLN A 185 16.18 -7.87 10.52
CA GLN A 185 17.50 -7.29 10.77
C GLN A 185 17.32 -5.87 11.30
N ASP A 186 17.61 -5.68 12.58
CA ASP A 186 17.45 -4.40 13.26
C ASP A 186 18.24 -3.26 12.58
N GLU A 187 19.43 -3.57 12.06
CA GLU A 187 20.28 -2.57 11.40
C GLU A 187 19.63 -2.01 10.12
N LEU A 188 18.98 -2.86 9.34
CA LEU A 188 18.27 -2.44 8.13
C LEU A 188 17.01 -1.63 8.49
N PHE A 189 16.28 -2.09 9.48
CA PHE A 189 15.11 -1.38 10.01
C PHE A 189 15.49 0.01 10.52
N LEU A 190 16.49 0.12 11.40
CA LEU A 190 16.94 1.39 11.96
C LEU A 190 17.42 2.35 10.87
N ARG A 191 18.16 1.84 9.89
CA ARG A 191 18.60 2.66 8.75
C ARG A 191 17.43 3.20 7.95
N ALA A 192 16.43 2.38 7.67
CA ALA A 192 15.23 2.81 6.95
C ALA A 192 14.41 3.81 7.78
N LEU A 193 14.30 3.61 9.08
CA LEU A 193 13.59 4.49 10.00
C LEU A 193 14.27 5.88 10.09
N GLU A 194 15.59 5.95 10.09
CA GLU A 194 16.34 7.21 10.03
C GLU A 194 16.00 8.00 8.76
N LEU A 195 15.98 7.32 7.59
CA LEU A 195 15.64 7.94 6.31
C LEU A 195 14.18 8.41 6.26
N ASP A 196 13.27 7.64 6.84
CA ASP A 196 11.85 7.99 6.93
C ASP A 196 11.66 9.23 7.82
N TRP A 197 12.36 9.27 8.96
CA TRP A 197 12.38 10.43 9.85
C TRP A 197 12.93 11.68 9.15
N GLU A 198 14.07 11.59 8.47
CA GLU A 198 14.63 12.69 7.68
C GLU A 198 13.64 13.20 6.62
N THR A 199 12.97 12.29 5.93
CA THR A 199 11.94 12.61 4.95
C THR A 199 10.77 13.36 5.58
N SER A 200 10.29 12.90 6.74
CA SER A 200 9.20 13.53 7.49
C SER A 200 9.58 14.95 7.96
N VAL A 201 10.83 15.14 8.42
CA VAL A 201 11.35 16.45 8.80
C VAL A 201 11.42 17.39 7.59
N LEU A 202 11.87 16.92 6.44
CA LEU A 202 11.90 17.72 5.21
C LEU A 202 10.50 18.10 4.76
N TRP A 203 9.57 17.15 4.80
CA TRP A 203 8.17 17.37 4.44
C TRP A 203 7.49 18.41 5.33
N SER A 204 7.79 18.42 6.63
CA SER A 204 7.23 19.39 7.58
C SER A 204 7.66 20.84 7.34
N ARG A 205 8.66 21.07 6.47
CA ARG A 205 9.17 22.39 6.11
C ARG A 205 8.56 22.99 4.84
N ILE A 206 7.71 22.24 4.16
CA ILE A 206 7.02 22.64 2.93
C ILE A 206 5.63 23.18 3.26
#